data_097e987186f13caf2bcf61830bab795c
#
_entry.id   097e987186f13caf2bcf61830bab795c
#
_cell.length_a   1.000
_cell.length_b   1.000
_cell.length_c   1.000
_cell.angle_alpha   90.00
_cell.angle_beta   90.00
_cell.angle_gamma   90.00
#
_symmetry.space_group_name_H-M   'P 1'
#
loop_
_entity.id
_entity.type
_entity.pdbx_description
1 polymer ?
#
loop_
_entity_poly.entity_id
_entity_poly.type
_entity_poly.pdbx_seq_one_letter_code
_entity_poly.pdbx_strand_id
1 'polypeptide(L)'
;MPTSANHTVPNDTTTDSARPPSLLSTAAITIMATMIMTGISMVFGGFGSQDAMQTSRGISLPILVHVVTALAALLLGPIVLLRRKGDRWHRRLGRVWVLLMVVTALASAFIRSPGAGLFGTGFSALHLFTVWTLISAPLGIWLASQKRIAAHQGMMTGLYIGLVLAGSFTLIPGRLLGTLVFG
;
A
#
# COMPACT_ATOMS: atom_id res chain seq x y z
N MET A 1 2.43 -54.11 49.94
CA MET A 1 2.77 -53.88 48.53
C MET A 1 1.79 -52.87 47.96
N PRO A 2 2.12 -51.61 47.69
CA PRO A 2 1.28 -50.67 47.00
C PRO A 2 1.57 -50.68 45.51
N THR A 3 0.55 -50.83 44.73
CA THR A 3 0.52 -50.87 43.26
C THR A 3 0.86 -49.49 42.69
N SER A 4 1.90 -49.39 41.92
CA SER A 4 2.28 -48.16 41.15
C SER A 4 1.25 -47.91 40.05
N ALA A 5 0.47 -46.87 40.23
CA ALA A 5 -0.39 -46.36 39.13
C ALA A 5 0.49 -45.56 38.15
N ASN A 6 0.65 -46.15 36.98
CA ASN A 6 1.36 -45.56 35.85
C ASN A 6 0.47 -44.45 35.23
N HIS A 7 0.68 -43.20 35.62
CA HIS A 7 0.06 -42.06 34.97
C HIS A 7 0.73 -41.85 33.58
N THR A 8 0.15 -42.41 32.56
CA THR A 8 0.43 -42.00 31.18
C THR A 8 -0.10 -40.58 30.98
N VAL A 9 0.82 -39.62 30.93
CA VAL A 9 0.53 -38.26 30.49
C VAL A 9 0.10 -38.33 29.05
N PRO A 10 -1.08 -37.82 28.66
CA PRO A 10 -1.46 -37.71 27.25
C PRO A 10 -0.46 -36.81 26.56
N ASN A 11 0.16 -37.34 25.53
CA ASN A 11 1.05 -36.61 24.63
C ASN A 11 0.16 -35.57 23.89
N ASP A 12 0.18 -34.34 24.34
CA ASP A 12 -0.54 -33.22 23.73
C ASP A 12 0.21 -32.85 22.45
N THR A 13 0.04 -33.70 21.43
CA THR A 13 0.43 -33.41 20.05
C THR A 13 -0.65 -32.61 19.41
N THR A 14 -0.84 -31.39 19.84
CA THR A 14 -1.75 -30.57 19.06
C THR A 14 -1.47 -29.10 19.19
N THR A 15 -1.66 -28.52 18.08
CA THR A 15 -1.66 -27.11 17.75
C THR A 15 -0.26 -26.56 17.55
N ASP A 16 0.30 -26.96 16.43
CA ASP A 16 1.02 -26.02 15.59
C ASP A 16 0.03 -24.94 15.16
N SER A 17 -0.37 -24.12 16.12
CA SER A 17 -1.10 -22.90 15.86
C SER A 17 -0.16 -22.05 15.04
N ALA A 18 -0.40 -22.00 13.73
CA ALA A 18 0.36 -21.25 12.75
C ALA A 18 0.77 -19.91 13.37
N ARG A 19 2.03 -19.74 13.70
CA ARG A 19 2.57 -18.51 14.28
C ARG A 19 2.14 -17.38 13.37
N PRO A 20 1.53 -16.32 13.90
CA PRO A 20 1.16 -15.19 13.06
C PRO A 20 2.43 -14.72 12.34
N PRO A 21 2.34 -14.36 11.05
CA PRO A 21 3.50 -13.91 10.30
C PRO A 21 4.22 -12.80 11.07
N SER A 22 5.54 -12.90 11.15
CA SER A 22 6.35 -11.89 11.84
C SER A 22 6.23 -10.54 11.14
N LEU A 23 6.54 -9.45 11.85
CA LEU A 23 6.60 -8.11 11.26
C LEU A 23 7.44 -8.10 9.97
N LEU A 24 8.61 -8.76 10.02
CA LEU A 24 9.54 -8.85 8.89
C LEU A 24 8.94 -9.61 7.71
N SER A 25 8.29 -10.75 7.95
CA SER A 25 7.68 -11.53 6.86
C SER A 25 6.51 -10.78 6.22
N THR A 26 5.66 -10.12 7.02
CA THR A 26 4.54 -9.34 6.47
C THR A 26 5.04 -8.12 5.70
N ALA A 27 6.06 -7.42 6.22
CA ALA A 27 6.68 -6.30 5.51
C ALA A 27 7.35 -6.77 4.21
N ALA A 28 8.08 -7.88 4.24
CA ALA A 28 8.72 -8.45 3.05
C ALA A 28 7.68 -8.82 1.97
N ILE A 29 6.58 -9.47 2.34
CA ILE A 29 5.51 -9.83 1.41
C ILE A 29 4.87 -8.58 0.79
N THR A 30 4.57 -7.56 1.61
CA THR A 30 3.99 -6.31 1.10
C THR A 30 4.96 -5.52 0.23
N ILE A 31 6.22 -5.44 0.59
CA ILE A 31 7.26 -4.80 -0.23
C ILE A 31 7.41 -5.56 -1.56
N MET A 32 7.53 -6.88 -1.51
CA MET A 32 7.68 -7.70 -2.71
C MET A 32 6.45 -7.57 -3.63
N ALA A 33 5.23 -7.64 -3.08
CA ALA A 33 4.01 -7.44 -3.86
C ALA A 33 3.96 -6.05 -4.49
N THR A 34 4.37 -5.01 -3.76
CA THR A 34 4.45 -3.65 -4.27
C THR A 34 5.50 -3.52 -5.37
N MET A 35 6.68 -4.11 -5.20
CA MET A 35 7.73 -4.10 -6.22
C MET A 35 7.29 -4.85 -7.49
N ILE A 36 6.63 -5.99 -7.34
CA ILE A 36 6.08 -6.75 -8.47
C ILE A 36 5.02 -5.92 -9.20
N MET A 37 4.07 -5.32 -8.46
CA MET A 37 3.04 -4.47 -9.06
C MET A 37 3.62 -3.25 -9.76
N THR A 38 4.64 -2.64 -9.17
CA THR A 38 5.35 -1.51 -9.78
C THR A 38 6.14 -1.95 -11.02
N GLY A 39 6.82 -3.10 -10.97
CA GLY A 39 7.52 -3.68 -12.12
C GLY A 39 6.58 -4.03 -13.27
N ILE A 40 5.46 -4.67 -12.98
CA ILE A 40 4.39 -4.94 -13.97
C ILE A 40 3.89 -3.62 -14.56
N SER A 41 3.68 -2.61 -13.74
CA SER A 41 3.27 -1.27 -14.17
C SER A 41 4.27 -0.64 -15.14
N MET A 42 5.58 -0.82 -14.93
CA MET A 42 6.61 -0.35 -15.86
C MET A 42 6.57 -1.07 -17.20
N VAL A 43 6.44 -2.39 -17.17
CA VAL A 43 6.48 -3.22 -18.39
C VAL A 43 5.22 -3.02 -19.25
N PHE A 44 4.04 -2.98 -18.61
CA PHE A 44 2.76 -2.89 -19.30
C PHE A 44 2.18 -1.48 -19.39
N GLY A 45 2.64 -0.55 -18.55
CA GLY A 45 2.17 0.83 -18.50
C GLY A 45 2.69 1.72 -19.63
N GLY A 46 3.57 1.22 -20.47
CA GLY A 46 4.20 1.94 -21.59
C GLY A 46 4.68 3.35 -21.18
N PHE A 47 5.87 3.74 -21.55
CA PHE A 47 6.33 5.13 -21.44
C PHE A 47 5.55 6.02 -22.43
N GLY A 48 4.21 6.04 -22.28
CA GLY A 48 3.34 6.82 -23.15
C GLY A 48 3.45 8.30 -22.81
N SER A 49 3.94 9.08 -23.73
CA SER A 49 4.01 10.55 -23.78
C SER A 49 2.62 11.25 -23.73
N GLN A 50 1.65 10.66 -23.03
CA GLN A 50 0.26 11.16 -23.02
C GLN A 50 0.01 12.27 -22.00
N ASP A 51 0.94 12.50 -21.09
CA ASP A 51 0.80 13.53 -20.08
C ASP A 51 0.98 14.95 -20.66
N ALA A 52 1.69 15.09 -21.78
CA ALA A 52 1.87 16.37 -22.46
C ALA A 52 0.56 16.95 -23.04
N MET A 53 -0.41 16.09 -23.37
CA MET A 53 -1.70 16.53 -23.94
C MET A 53 -2.70 16.98 -22.87
N GLN A 54 -2.49 16.59 -21.61
CA GLN A 54 -3.36 17.01 -20.49
C GLN A 54 -2.98 18.39 -19.94
N THR A 55 -1.73 18.82 -20.07
CA THR A 55 -1.27 20.15 -19.63
C THR A 55 -1.96 21.29 -20.36
N SER A 56 -2.43 21.09 -21.59
CA SER A 56 -3.15 22.09 -22.37
C SER A 56 -4.62 22.27 -21.95
N ARG A 57 -5.19 21.33 -21.17
CA ARG A 57 -6.60 21.34 -20.71
C ARG A 57 -6.77 21.69 -19.23
N GLY A 58 -5.70 22.00 -18.51
CA GLY A 58 -5.72 22.18 -17.05
C GLY A 58 -5.72 20.84 -16.29
N ILE A 59 -5.30 20.89 -15.03
CA ILE A 59 -5.24 19.71 -14.14
C ILE A 59 -6.67 19.27 -13.82
N SER A 60 -7.03 18.03 -14.18
CA SER A 60 -8.35 17.49 -13.85
C SER A 60 -8.51 17.29 -12.33
N LEU A 61 -9.73 17.43 -11.85
CA LEU A 61 -10.02 17.28 -10.41
C LEU A 61 -9.52 15.96 -9.82
N PRO A 62 -9.68 14.77 -10.46
CA PRO A 62 -9.12 13.52 -9.95
C PRO A 62 -7.59 13.56 -9.80
N ILE A 63 -6.87 14.16 -10.74
CA ILE A 63 -5.42 14.30 -10.66
C ILE A 63 -5.04 15.19 -9.49
N LEU A 64 -5.70 16.33 -9.33
CA LEU A 64 -5.44 17.26 -8.22
C LEU A 64 -5.67 16.57 -6.87
N VAL A 65 -6.82 15.92 -6.70
CA VAL A 65 -7.14 15.18 -5.47
C VAL A 65 -6.11 14.10 -5.20
N HIS A 66 -5.76 13.29 -6.22
CA HIS A 66 -4.75 12.25 -6.10
C HIS A 66 -3.41 12.80 -5.61
N VAL A 67 -2.89 13.83 -6.27
CA VAL A 67 -1.57 14.40 -5.94
C VAL A 67 -1.56 15.01 -4.54
N VAL A 68 -2.57 15.81 -4.20
CA VAL A 68 -2.66 16.46 -2.87
C VAL A 68 -2.74 15.42 -1.76
N THR A 69 -3.61 14.40 -1.91
CA THR A 69 -3.76 13.36 -0.89
C THR A 69 -2.56 12.42 -0.81
N ALA A 70 -1.91 12.13 -1.94
CA ALA A 70 -0.67 11.34 -1.97
C ALA A 70 0.48 12.06 -1.25
N LEU A 71 0.67 13.36 -1.51
CA LEU A 71 1.68 14.18 -0.82
C LEU A 71 1.39 14.27 0.67
N ALA A 72 0.13 14.51 1.06
CA ALA A 72 -0.27 14.52 2.46
C ALA A 72 0.00 13.17 3.14
N ALA A 73 -0.31 12.04 2.47
CA ALA A 73 -0.03 10.70 2.98
C ALA A 73 1.47 10.43 3.07
N LEU A 74 2.26 10.90 2.10
CA LEU A 74 3.72 10.77 2.08
C LEU A 74 4.37 11.47 3.28
N LEU A 75 3.92 12.69 3.59
CA LEU A 75 4.45 13.48 4.71
C LEU A 75 3.97 12.96 6.07
N LEU A 76 2.71 12.51 6.16
CA LEU A 76 2.13 12.00 7.41
C LEU A 76 2.63 10.59 7.75
N GLY A 77 2.98 9.79 6.75
CA GLY A 77 3.39 8.39 6.90
C GLY A 77 4.52 8.18 7.91
N PRO A 78 5.68 8.85 7.77
CA PRO A 78 6.80 8.71 8.72
C PRO A 78 6.39 9.08 10.15
N ILE A 79 5.59 10.14 10.30
CA ILE A 79 5.11 10.59 11.62
C ILE A 79 4.30 9.48 12.30
N VAL A 80 3.40 8.82 11.55
CA VAL A 80 2.59 7.72 12.09
C VAL A 80 3.41 6.47 12.34
N LEU A 81 4.31 6.12 11.41
CA LEU A 81 5.12 4.88 11.49
C LEU A 81 6.16 4.94 12.61
N LEU A 82 6.80 6.10 12.82
CA LEU A 82 7.84 6.28 13.83
C LEU A 82 7.28 6.56 15.22
N ARG A 83 6.01 6.96 15.31
CA ARG A 83 5.38 7.30 16.59
C ARG A 83 5.17 6.07 17.47
N ARG A 84 5.15 6.29 18.80
CA ARG A 84 4.81 5.26 19.79
C ARG A 84 3.46 4.64 19.47
N LYS A 85 3.49 3.34 19.21
CA LYS A 85 2.33 2.57 18.75
C LYS A 85 1.30 2.40 19.86
N GLY A 86 0.00 2.50 19.50
CA GLY A 86 -1.12 2.26 20.41
C GLY A 86 -1.56 3.49 21.23
N ASP A 87 -0.87 4.62 21.18
CA ASP A 87 -1.33 5.85 21.83
C ASP A 87 -2.55 6.47 21.10
N ARG A 88 -3.19 7.46 21.73
CA ARG A 88 -4.38 8.14 21.16
C ARG A 88 -4.04 8.84 19.85
N TRP A 89 -2.87 9.45 19.77
CA TRP A 89 -2.43 10.18 18.59
C TRP A 89 -2.08 9.23 17.44
N HIS A 90 -1.37 8.15 17.70
CA HIS A 90 -1.10 7.11 16.68
C HIS A 90 -2.40 6.60 16.06
N ARG A 91 -3.43 6.33 16.87
CA ARG A 91 -4.72 5.88 16.37
C ARG A 91 -5.47 6.93 15.54
N ARG A 92 -5.41 8.21 15.95
CA ARG A 92 -6.06 9.31 15.21
C ARG A 92 -5.34 9.58 13.88
N LEU A 93 -4.03 9.82 13.95
CA LEU A 93 -3.21 10.10 12.76
C LEU A 93 -3.18 8.88 11.80
N GLY A 94 -3.15 7.66 12.33
CA GLY A 94 -3.22 6.45 11.53
C GLY A 94 -4.51 6.31 10.75
N ARG A 95 -5.67 6.68 11.34
CA ARG A 95 -6.95 6.71 10.61
C ARG A 95 -6.95 7.76 9.50
N VAL A 96 -6.43 8.95 9.79
CA VAL A 96 -6.29 10.01 8.78
C VAL A 96 -5.38 9.56 7.65
N TRP A 97 -4.25 8.94 7.98
CA TRP A 97 -3.31 8.42 6.99
C TRP A 97 -3.93 7.35 6.09
N VAL A 98 -4.64 6.38 6.68
CA VAL A 98 -5.33 5.34 5.90
C VAL A 98 -6.44 5.94 5.03
N LEU A 99 -7.19 6.93 5.54
CA LEU A 99 -8.19 7.64 4.75
C LEU A 99 -7.54 8.34 3.54
N LEU A 100 -6.42 9.03 3.75
CA LEU A 100 -5.66 9.66 2.65
C LEU A 100 -5.22 8.62 1.60
N MET A 101 -4.72 7.46 2.03
CA MET A 101 -4.34 6.36 1.13
C MET A 101 -5.52 5.85 0.32
N VAL A 102 -6.67 5.66 0.95
CA VAL A 102 -7.91 5.22 0.27
C VAL A 102 -8.39 6.28 -0.73
N VAL A 103 -8.42 7.56 -0.33
CA VAL A 103 -8.82 8.65 -1.24
C VAL A 103 -7.85 8.77 -2.42
N THR A 104 -6.54 8.67 -2.18
CA THR A 104 -5.52 8.64 -3.24
C THR A 104 -5.76 7.50 -4.22
N ALA A 105 -6.03 6.30 -3.71
CA ALA A 105 -6.30 5.12 -4.53
C ALA A 105 -7.62 5.27 -5.32
N LEU A 106 -8.69 5.76 -4.70
CA LEU A 106 -9.95 6.02 -5.38
C LEU A 106 -9.80 7.08 -6.47
N ALA A 107 -9.11 8.19 -6.17
CA ALA A 107 -8.85 9.23 -7.17
C ALA A 107 -8.07 8.68 -8.37
N SER A 108 -7.07 7.80 -8.14
CA SER A 108 -6.30 7.17 -9.21
C SER A 108 -7.15 6.28 -10.12
N ALA A 109 -8.22 5.66 -9.60
CA ALA A 109 -9.13 4.83 -10.40
C ALA A 109 -9.87 5.63 -11.49
N PHE A 110 -10.05 6.95 -11.30
CA PHE A 110 -10.67 7.84 -12.28
C PHE A 110 -9.67 8.46 -13.26
N ILE A 111 -8.36 8.30 -13.04
CA ILE A 111 -7.32 8.78 -13.93
C ILE A 111 -7.13 7.74 -15.03
N ARG A 112 -7.66 8.03 -16.23
CA ARG A 112 -7.55 7.16 -17.40
C ARG A 112 -6.61 7.76 -18.42
N SER A 113 -5.77 6.92 -19.02
CA SER A 113 -4.90 7.30 -20.15
C SER A 113 -5.53 6.82 -21.46
N PRO A 114 -6.13 7.70 -22.25
CA PRO A 114 -6.73 7.31 -23.54
C PRO A 114 -5.68 6.66 -24.45
N GLY A 115 -6.00 5.49 -25.01
CA GLY A 115 -5.13 4.78 -25.96
C GLY A 115 -3.98 4.00 -25.36
N ALA A 116 -3.72 4.11 -24.05
CA ALA A 116 -2.76 3.28 -23.33
C ALA A 116 -3.48 2.36 -22.34
N GLY A 117 -2.91 1.21 -22.07
CA GLY A 117 -3.44 0.30 -21.05
C GLY A 117 -3.57 -1.14 -21.53
N LEU A 118 -3.83 -2.04 -20.58
CA LEU A 118 -4.07 -3.45 -20.86
C LEU A 118 -5.24 -3.58 -21.83
N PHE A 119 -4.98 -4.15 -23.01
CA PHE A 119 -5.99 -4.40 -24.05
C PHE A 119 -6.75 -3.17 -24.56
N GLY A 120 -6.14 -1.97 -24.51
CA GLY A 120 -6.81 -0.75 -25.01
C GLY A 120 -7.94 -0.22 -24.13
N THR A 121 -8.10 -0.74 -22.92
CA THR A 121 -9.20 -0.38 -22.00
C THR A 121 -8.96 0.93 -21.25
N GLY A 122 -7.80 1.56 -21.38
CA GLY A 122 -7.39 2.74 -20.60
C GLY A 122 -6.99 2.43 -19.15
N PHE A 123 -7.09 1.16 -18.72
CA PHE A 123 -6.60 0.69 -17.43
C PHE A 123 -5.13 0.29 -17.54
N SER A 124 -4.26 1.01 -16.86
CA SER A 124 -2.84 0.64 -16.75
C SER A 124 -2.62 -0.33 -15.59
N ALA A 125 -1.45 -0.97 -15.55
CA ALA A 125 -1.05 -1.81 -14.43
C ALA A 125 -1.01 -1.04 -13.08
N LEU A 126 -0.99 0.30 -13.09
CA LEU A 126 -1.17 1.14 -11.90
C LEU A 126 -2.52 0.89 -11.20
N HIS A 127 -3.55 0.50 -11.94
CA HIS A 127 -4.85 0.17 -11.34
C HIS A 127 -4.80 -1.10 -10.48
N LEU A 128 -3.87 -2.03 -10.75
CA LEU A 128 -3.63 -3.16 -9.87
C LEU A 128 -3.09 -2.69 -8.52
N PHE A 129 -2.21 -1.68 -8.52
CA PHE A 129 -1.72 -1.06 -7.30
C PHE A 129 -2.84 -0.33 -6.54
N THR A 130 -3.76 0.30 -7.27
CA THR A 130 -4.98 0.89 -6.69
C THR A 130 -5.81 -0.16 -5.96
N VAL A 131 -6.12 -1.28 -6.61
CA VAL A 131 -6.87 -2.39 -6.01
C VAL A 131 -6.14 -2.96 -4.79
N TRP A 132 -4.83 -3.17 -4.91
CA TRP A 132 -3.99 -3.61 -3.80
C TRP A 132 -4.08 -2.67 -2.60
N THR A 133 -3.98 -1.37 -2.81
CA THR A 133 -4.07 -0.36 -1.74
C THR A 133 -5.45 -0.35 -1.10
N LEU A 134 -6.52 -0.43 -1.90
CA LEU A 134 -7.91 -0.44 -1.41
C LEU A 134 -8.21 -1.67 -0.55
N ILE A 135 -7.56 -2.80 -0.81
CA ILE A 135 -7.70 -4.02 0.01
C ILE A 135 -6.80 -3.93 1.25
N SER A 136 -5.53 -3.57 1.06
CA SER A 136 -4.51 -3.65 2.12
C SER A 136 -4.69 -2.58 3.20
N ALA A 137 -5.18 -1.39 2.85
CA ALA A 137 -5.37 -0.31 3.81
C ALA A 137 -6.44 -0.64 4.87
N PRO A 138 -7.69 -1.04 4.52
CA PRO A 138 -8.67 -1.46 5.51
C PRO A 138 -8.29 -2.78 6.20
N LEU A 139 -7.67 -3.72 5.49
CA LEU A 139 -7.18 -4.97 6.08
C LEU A 139 -6.15 -4.70 7.18
N GLY A 140 -5.28 -3.72 7.00
CA GLY A 140 -4.32 -3.32 8.03
C GLY A 140 -5.00 -2.78 9.30
N ILE A 141 -6.11 -2.03 9.17
CA ILE A 141 -6.90 -1.59 10.34
C ILE A 141 -7.58 -2.79 11.01
N TRP A 142 -8.12 -3.70 10.22
CA TRP A 142 -8.74 -4.93 10.74
C TRP A 142 -7.73 -5.78 11.51
N LEU A 143 -6.50 -5.95 11.01
CA LEU A 143 -5.44 -6.66 11.71
C LEU A 143 -5.10 -6.01 13.07
N ALA A 144 -5.12 -4.67 13.15
CA ALA A 144 -4.94 -3.97 14.42
C ALA A 144 -6.09 -4.24 15.39
N SER A 145 -7.34 -4.29 14.92
CA SER A 145 -8.51 -4.61 15.74
C SER A 145 -8.47 -6.04 16.29
N GLN A 146 -7.89 -6.97 15.54
CA GLN A 146 -7.63 -8.35 15.95
C GLN A 146 -6.40 -8.51 16.84
N LYS A 147 -5.78 -7.40 17.28
CA LYS A 147 -4.55 -7.39 18.08
C LYS A 147 -3.34 -8.07 17.39
N ARG A 148 -3.40 -8.31 16.08
CA ARG A 148 -2.32 -8.86 15.25
C ARG A 148 -1.33 -7.75 14.88
N ILE A 149 -0.66 -7.20 15.88
CA ILE A 149 0.10 -5.95 15.76
C ILE A 149 1.29 -6.08 14.80
N ALA A 150 1.99 -7.21 14.80
CA ALA A 150 3.12 -7.43 13.89
C ALA A 150 2.68 -7.41 12.41
N ALA A 151 1.56 -8.08 12.10
CA ALA A 151 1.00 -8.09 10.75
C ALA A 151 0.48 -6.70 10.33
N HIS A 152 -0.19 -5.99 11.25
CA HIS A 152 -0.60 -4.59 11.03
C HIS A 152 0.60 -3.70 10.68
N GLN A 153 1.67 -3.77 11.48
CA GLN A 153 2.88 -2.97 11.24
C GLN A 153 3.53 -3.27 9.89
N GLY A 154 3.65 -4.56 9.54
CA GLY A 154 4.18 -4.99 8.25
C GLY A 154 3.36 -4.45 7.09
N MET A 155 2.02 -4.55 7.18
CA MET A 155 1.10 -4.05 6.16
C MET A 155 1.21 -2.53 5.98
N MET A 156 1.20 -1.76 7.08
CA MET A 156 1.31 -0.29 7.02
C MET A 156 2.67 0.16 6.48
N THR A 157 3.75 -0.49 6.91
CA THR A 157 5.10 -0.20 6.40
C THR A 157 5.20 -0.52 4.90
N GLY A 158 4.67 -1.67 4.46
CA GLY A 158 4.64 -2.03 3.06
C GLY A 158 3.86 -1.05 2.20
N LEU A 159 2.69 -0.60 2.66
CA LEU A 159 1.90 0.43 1.97
C LEU A 159 2.66 1.76 1.86
N TYR A 160 3.37 2.18 2.91
CA TYR A 160 4.17 3.40 2.86
C TYR A 160 5.34 3.30 1.88
N ILE A 161 6.08 2.19 1.90
CA ILE A 161 7.16 1.94 0.94
C ILE A 161 6.60 1.94 -0.49
N GLY A 162 5.45 1.30 -0.69
CA GLY A 162 4.76 1.32 -1.97
C GLY A 162 4.40 2.72 -2.45
N LEU A 163 3.90 3.56 -1.56
CA LEU A 163 3.60 4.97 -1.86
C LEU A 163 4.87 5.73 -2.29
N VAL A 164 5.98 5.54 -1.55
CA VAL A 164 7.29 6.16 -1.89
C VAL A 164 7.76 5.70 -3.27
N LEU A 165 7.75 4.40 -3.53
CA LEU A 165 8.17 3.84 -4.81
C LEU A 165 7.27 4.34 -5.95
N ALA A 166 5.95 4.25 -5.80
CA ALA A 166 5.01 4.76 -6.80
C ALA A 166 5.20 6.26 -7.05
N GLY A 167 5.39 7.06 -5.99
CA GLY A 167 5.68 8.49 -6.08
C GLY A 167 7.00 8.78 -6.82
N SER A 168 8.04 8.00 -6.56
CA SER A 168 9.33 8.16 -7.25
C SER A 168 9.21 7.96 -8.76
N PHE A 169 8.32 7.07 -9.22
CA PHE A 169 8.07 6.89 -10.65
C PHE A 169 7.42 8.09 -11.34
N THR A 170 6.68 8.91 -10.60
CA THR A 170 6.05 10.11 -11.18
C THR A 170 7.05 11.22 -11.42
N LEU A 171 8.25 11.15 -10.83
CA LEU A 171 9.34 12.12 -11.02
C LEU A 171 10.23 11.80 -12.23
N ILE A 172 10.02 10.69 -12.92
CA ILE A 172 10.81 10.35 -14.12
C ILE A 172 10.53 11.40 -15.21
N PRO A 173 11.59 11.92 -15.88
CA PRO A 173 11.43 12.87 -17.00
C PRO A 173 10.49 12.31 -18.06
N GLY A 174 9.59 13.14 -18.60
CA GLY A 174 8.55 12.75 -19.54
C GLY A 174 7.20 12.40 -18.89
N ARG A 175 7.12 12.44 -17.54
CA ARG A 175 5.85 12.38 -16.80
C ARG A 175 5.48 13.76 -16.23
N LEU A 176 4.19 13.95 -15.92
CA LEU A 176 3.62 15.25 -15.55
C LEU A 176 4.39 15.95 -14.41
N LEU A 177 4.71 15.24 -13.33
CA LEU A 177 5.51 15.82 -12.23
C LEU A 177 6.98 15.93 -12.60
N GLY A 178 7.53 14.99 -13.37
CA GLY A 178 8.90 15.06 -13.86
C GLY A 178 9.15 16.27 -14.76
N THR A 179 8.20 16.56 -15.66
CA THR A 179 8.30 17.75 -16.53
C THR A 179 8.07 19.07 -15.78
N LEU A 180 7.24 19.06 -14.71
CA LEU A 180 7.05 20.26 -13.88
C LEU A 180 8.27 20.58 -12.99
N VAL A 181 9.05 19.58 -12.61
CA VAL A 181 10.21 19.74 -11.70
C VAL A 181 11.52 19.95 -12.47
N PHE A 182 11.67 19.27 -13.60
CA PHE A 182 12.96 19.25 -14.34
C PHE A 182 12.92 19.96 -15.71
N GLY A 183 11.74 20.49 -16.12
CA GLY A 183 11.55 21.20 -17.40
C GLY A 183 11.34 20.25 -18.53
#